data_41fd0d345282b310d3dba02302720fca
#
_entry.id   41fd0d345282b310d3dba02302720fca
#
_cell.length_a   1.000
_cell.length_b   1.000
_cell.length_c   1.000
_cell.angle_alpha   90.00
_cell.angle_beta   90.00
_cell.angle_gamma   90.00
#
_symmetry.space_group_name_H-M   'P 1'
#
loop_
_entity.id
_entity.type
_entity.pdbx_description
1 polymer ?
#
loop_
_entity_poly.entity_id
_entity_poly.type
_entity_poly.pdbx_seq_one_letter_code
_entity_poly.pdbx_strand_id
1 'polypeptide(L)'
;MVYHDLWSVQNLPDSRFSASLPSTYRESALFSLPNSRRQYGEYEADSAAARAFHQTVLFKVAAQYRRNGNKTGYDTGSPPKHSFFEMDIPILPPHGCRFPDPARAVAERGGLVAVGGSLSPERLLAAYPQGIFPWYGEGQPVCWFALAPRTVLFPAKIHIGRSLQKHLRNKPYAVTANRNFSAVIAACAATPRTGQSGTWITAGMQQAYTKLHQMGYAHSFECWYPDETGRLKLAGGLYGVQIGRAFFGESMFAVQADASKTAFALAVPYLAQRGIGLIDCQQNTAHLARFGSEQMDFADFQTALRRLAAQLLTHPIGSSVLTANRIG
;
A
#
# COMPACT_ATOMS: atom_id res chain seq x y z
N MET A 1 7.93 40.71 -12.15
CA MET A 1 8.84 40.42 -13.24
C MET A 1 9.98 39.60 -12.67
N VAL A 2 9.79 38.34 -12.34
CA VAL A 2 10.79 37.26 -12.04
C VAL A 2 9.98 35.97 -11.88
N TYR A 3 9.53 35.35 -12.97
CA TYR A 3 8.84 34.04 -12.93
C TYR A 3 9.20 33.19 -14.15
N HIS A 4 10.36 33.43 -14.79
CA HIS A 4 10.72 32.70 -16.02
C HIS A 4 11.83 31.66 -15.90
N ASP A 5 12.55 31.52 -14.77
CA ASP A 5 13.74 30.68 -14.72
C ASP A 5 13.63 29.40 -13.86
N LEU A 6 12.44 28.99 -13.43
CA LEU A 6 12.25 27.74 -12.66
C LEU A 6 12.02 26.47 -13.53
N TRP A 7 12.14 26.60 -14.88
CA TRP A 7 11.86 25.52 -15.83
C TRP A 7 13.08 24.78 -16.37
N SER A 8 14.27 24.98 -15.81
CA SER A 8 15.51 24.33 -16.27
C SER A 8 15.71 22.87 -15.84
N VAL A 9 14.67 22.16 -15.42
CA VAL A 9 14.75 20.70 -15.14
C VAL A 9 14.64 19.85 -16.42
N GLN A 10 14.50 20.48 -17.61
CA GLN A 10 14.38 19.74 -18.88
C GLN A 10 15.71 19.30 -19.51
N ASN A 11 16.87 19.68 -18.97
CA ASN A 11 18.18 19.35 -19.57
C ASN A 11 19.08 18.62 -18.60
N LEU A 12 18.74 17.37 -18.24
CA LEU A 12 19.74 16.37 -17.88
C LEU A 12 19.77 15.36 -19.02
N PRO A 13 20.97 15.01 -19.55
CA PRO A 13 21.09 14.23 -20.77
C PRO A 13 20.54 12.82 -20.58
N ASP A 14 19.52 12.48 -21.35
CA ASP A 14 19.08 11.13 -21.66
C ASP A 14 20.18 10.45 -22.49
N SER A 15 21.18 9.93 -21.85
CA SER A 15 22.13 9.05 -22.52
C SER A 15 22.39 7.83 -21.67
N ARG A 16 21.86 6.71 -22.16
CA ARG A 16 22.08 5.31 -21.80
C ARG A 16 20.97 4.66 -20.99
N PHE A 17 19.91 4.28 -21.69
CA PHE A 17 19.25 2.99 -21.57
C PHE A 17 18.22 2.82 -22.69
N SER A 18 18.76 2.74 -23.93
CA SER A 18 18.06 2.09 -25.02
C SER A 18 18.47 0.61 -24.97
N ALA A 19 17.76 -0.18 -24.20
CA ALA A 19 17.80 -1.63 -24.32
C ALA A 19 16.40 -2.07 -24.76
N SER A 20 16.34 -2.52 -26.00
CA SER A 20 15.22 -3.15 -26.69
C SER A 20 14.48 -4.17 -25.82
N LEU A 21 13.21 -3.92 -25.58
CA LEU A 21 12.28 -4.92 -25.05
C LEU A 21 12.02 -5.96 -26.14
N PRO A 22 12.09 -7.27 -25.83
CA PRO A 22 11.73 -8.31 -26.76
C PRO A 22 10.23 -8.25 -27.09
N SER A 23 9.89 -8.41 -28.36
CA SER A 23 8.56 -8.32 -28.98
C SER A 23 7.61 -9.50 -28.66
N THR A 24 7.69 -10.13 -27.48
CA THR A 24 6.94 -11.35 -27.15
C THR A 24 5.84 -11.16 -26.09
N TYR A 25 5.44 -9.92 -25.79
CA TYR A 25 4.29 -9.67 -24.90
C TYR A 25 3.10 -9.07 -25.67
N ARG A 26 2.71 -9.69 -26.76
CA ARG A 26 1.37 -9.56 -27.35
C ARG A 26 0.78 -10.95 -27.41
N GLU A 27 -0.42 -11.06 -26.81
CA GLU A 27 -1.33 -12.22 -26.83
C GLU A 27 -1.12 -13.28 -25.75
N SER A 28 -2.25 -13.57 -25.10
CA SER A 28 -2.55 -14.69 -24.21
C SER A 28 -2.26 -14.52 -22.71
N ALA A 29 -3.13 -13.77 -22.04
CA ALA A 29 -3.39 -13.98 -20.62
C ALA A 29 -4.86 -14.39 -20.38
N LEU A 30 -5.31 -15.40 -21.12
CA LEU A 30 -6.39 -16.28 -20.68
C LEU A 30 -5.73 -17.34 -19.79
N PHE A 31 -5.77 -17.14 -18.49
CA PHE A 31 -5.33 -18.11 -17.51
C PHE A 31 -6.28 -19.33 -17.54
N SER A 32 -5.98 -20.30 -18.39
CA SER A 32 -6.43 -21.67 -18.23
C SER A 32 -5.63 -22.27 -17.07
N LEU A 33 -6.28 -22.50 -15.94
CA LEU A 33 -5.70 -23.21 -14.79
C LEU A 33 -5.36 -24.64 -15.19
N PRO A 34 -4.11 -25.11 -15.05
CA PRO A 34 -3.82 -26.53 -15.19
C PRO A 34 -4.39 -27.28 -13.98
N ASN A 35 -5.24 -28.25 -14.26
CA ASN A 35 -5.66 -29.28 -13.32
C ASN A 35 -4.46 -30.18 -13.02
N SER A 36 -3.73 -29.93 -11.95
CA SER A 36 -2.73 -30.86 -11.42
C SER A 36 -2.95 -31.08 -9.92
N ARG A 37 -3.88 -32.00 -9.63
CA ARG A 37 -3.80 -32.80 -8.40
C ARG A 37 -2.61 -33.75 -8.57
N ARG A 38 -1.42 -33.39 -8.08
CA ARG A 38 -0.29 -34.27 -7.66
C ARG A 38 0.99 -33.44 -7.60
N GLN A 39 1.41 -33.15 -6.42
CA GLN A 39 2.77 -32.87 -5.92
C GLN A 39 2.75 -31.78 -4.83
N TYR A 40 2.11 -32.11 -3.70
CA TYR A 40 2.41 -31.40 -2.47
C TYR A 40 2.70 -32.47 -1.44
N GLY A 41 3.98 -32.61 -1.10
CA GLY A 41 4.38 -33.35 0.10
C GLY A 41 3.65 -32.74 1.28
N GLU A 42 3.00 -33.59 2.05
CA GLU A 42 2.39 -33.24 3.32
C GLU A 42 3.50 -32.65 4.21
N TYR A 43 3.42 -31.33 4.44
CA TYR A 43 4.22 -30.69 5.46
C TYR A 43 3.61 -31.18 6.79
N GLU A 44 4.32 -32.03 7.50
CA GLU A 44 3.91 -32.48 8.82
C GLU A 44 3.76 -31.27 9.75
N ALA A 45 2.53 -30.76 9.83
CA ALA A 45 2.11 -29.67 10.72
C ALA A 45 2.24 -30.06 12.22
N ASP A 46 2.72 -31.25 12.51
CA ASP A 46 2.64 -31.87 13.82
C ASP A 46 3.99 -32.00 14.58
N SER A 47 5.04 -31.34 14.08
CA SER A 47 6.29 -31.32 14.81
C SER A 47 6.21 -30.39 16.05
N ALA A 48 6.89 -30.79 17.16
CA ALA A 48 6.97 -29.96 18.37
C ALA A 48 7.54 -28.56 18.06
N ALA A 49 8.43 -28.44 17.06
CA ALA A 49 8.98 -27.18 16.59
C ALA A 49 7.93 -26.30 15.88
N ALA A 50 7.05 -26.89 15.06
CA ALA A 50 5.95 -26.17 14.42
C ALA A 50 4.94 -25.67 15.46
N ARG A 51 4.63 -26.48 16.49
CA ARG A 51 3.75 -26.06 17.59
C ARG A 51 4.37 -24.97 18.46
N ALA A 52 5.65 -25.04 18.80
CA ALA A 52 6.36 -24.02 19.57
C ALA A 52 6.48 -22.70 18.77
N PHE A 53 6.75 -22.79 17.47
CA PHE A 53 6.74 -21.63 16.55
C PHE A 53 5.35 -21.00 16.50
N HIS A 54 4.30 -21.81 16.34
CA HIS A 54 2.90 -21.36 16.33
C HIS A 54 2.53 -20.61 17.63
N GLN A 55 2.84 -21.16 18.80
CA GLN A 55 2.57 -20.52 20.09
C GLN A 55 3.34 -19.20 20.25
N THR A 56 4.61 -19.15 19.82
CA THR A 56 5.44 -17.93 19.89
C THR A 56 4.89 -16.83 18.98
N VAL A 57 4.44 -17.20 17.78
CA VAL A 57 3.80 -16.29 16.82
C VAL A 57 2.49 -15.74 17.37
N LEU A 58 1.62 -16.61 17.89
CA LEU A 58 0.35 -16.23 18.49
C LEU A 58 0.53 -15.26 19.65
N PHE A 59 1.49 -15.53 20.53
CA PHE A 59 1.78 -14.66 21.68
C PHE A 59 2.24 -13.26 21.23
N LYS A 60 3.14 -13.17 20.25
CA LYS A 60 3.64 -11.90 19.73
C LYS A 60 2.56 -11.11 18.98
N VAL A 61 1.74 -11.78 18.16
CA VAL A 61 0.63 -11.16 17.42
C VAL A 61 -0.44 -10.66 18.38
N ALA A 62 -0.83 -11.47 19.38
CA ALA A 62 -1.80 -11.08 20.41
C ALA A 62 -1.31 -9.90 21.26
N ALA A 63 -0.02 -9.86 21.61
CA ALA A 63 0.58 -8.77 22.35
C ALA A 63 0.59 -7.45 21.53
N GLN A 64 0.79 -7.54 20.22
CA GLN A 64 0.76 -6.39 19.33
C GLN A 64 -0.67 -5.89 19.07
N TYR A 65 -1.61 -6.82 18.89
CA TYR A 65 -3.03 -6.49 18.74
C TYR A 65 -3.57 -5.74 19.96
N ARG A 66 -3.28 -6.22 21.19
CA ARG A 66 -3.65 -5.52 22.44
C ARG A 66 -3.00 -4.14 22.55
N ARG A 67 -1.74 -3.97 22.13
CA ARG A 67 -1.06 -2.67 22.15
C ARG A 67 -1.64 -1.67 21.15
N ASN A 68 -2.04 -2.11 19.98
CA ASN A 68 -2.58 -1.26 18.92
C ASN A 68 -4.09 -0.98 19.11
N GLY A 69 -4.88 -1.97 19.54
CA GLY A 69 -6.32 -1.81 19.80
C GLY A 69 -6.65 -0.79 20.90
N ASN A 70 -5.85 -0.72 21.95
CA ASN A 70 -6.06 0.25 23.05
C ASN A 70 -5.66 1.69 22.70
N LYS A 71 -4.94 1.93 21.59
CA LYS A 71 -4.41 3.26 21.24
C LYS A 71 -5.13 3.93 20.08
N THR A 72 -5.91 3.18 19.30
CA THR A 72 -6.55 3.72 18.10
C THR A 72 -7.98 4.22 18.33
N GLY A 73 -8.52 4.11 19.54
CA GLY A 73 -9.90 4.53 19.85
C GLY A 73 -10.96 3.75 19.06
N TYR A 74 -10.60 2.63 18.47
CA TYR A 74 -11.54 1.74 17.81
C TYR A 74 -12.28 0.92 18.87
N ASP A 75 -13.54 1.21 19.02
CA ASP A 75 -14.51 0.25 19.50
C ASP A 75 -14.64 -0.84 18.42
N THR A 76 -13.69 -1.77 18.39
CA THR A 76 -13.84 -3.03 17.66
C THR A 76 -14.83 -3.81 18.47
N GLY A 77 -16.14 -3.64 18.18
CA GLY A 77 -17.22 -4.29 18.88
C GLY A 77 -16.78 -5.61 19.53
N SER A 78 -16.96 -5.78 20.82
CA SER A 78 -16.58 -6.84 21.73
C SER A 78 -15.33 -7.68 21.36
N PRO A 79 -14.34 -7.82 22.23
CA PRO A 79 -13.17 -8.67 21.95
C PRO A 79 -13.66 -10.03 21.46
N PRO A 80 -12.92 -10.68 20.55
CA PRO A 80 -13.30 -11.99 20.03
C PRO A 80 -13.60 -12.92 21.23
N LYS A 81 -14.73 -13.62 21.18
CA LYS A 81 -15.26 -14.46 22.28
C LYS A 81 -14.33 -15.58 22.71
N HIS A 82 -13.25 -15.82 21.95
CA HIS A 82 -12.21 -16.83 22.21
C HIS A 82 -10.85 -16.17 22.46
N SER A 83 -10.06 -16.77 23.36
CA SER A 83 -8.68 -16.34 23.58
C SER A 83 -7.88 -16.57 22.29
N PHE A 84 -6.90 -15.69 21.99
CA PHE A 84 -6.01 -15.86 20.83
C PHE A 84 -5.30 -17.22 20.82
N PHE A 85 -5.23 -17.91 21.95
CA PHE A 85 -4.63 -19.25 22.08
C PHE A 85 -5.52 -20.39 21.55
N GLU A 86 -6.81 -20.14 21.32
CA GLU A 86 -7.79 -21.10 20.79
C GLU A 86 -8.08 -20.90 19.31
N MET A 87 -7.53 -19.85 18.69
CA MET A 87 -7.75 -19.56 17.27
C MET A 87 -6.80 -20.40 16.40
N ASP A 88 -7.37 -21.20 15.52
CA ASP A 88 -6.65 -21.88 14.45
C ASP A 88 -6.24 -20.86 13.37
N ILE A 89 -5.01 -20.34 13.47
CA ILE A 89 -4.46 -19.38 12.53
C ILE A 89 -3.69 -20.13 11.45
N PRO A 90 -4.12 -20.04 10.17
CA PRO A 90 -3.43 -20.72 9.09
C PRO A 90 -1.98 -20.25 8.92
N ILE A 91 -1.06 -21.22 8.74
CA ILE A 91 0.34 -20.97 8.44
C ILE A 91 0.55 -21.16 6.94
N LEU A 92 1.07 -20.13 6.27
CA LEU A 92 1.38 -20.20 4.85
C LEU A 92 2.73 -20.87 4.63
N PRO A 93 2.83 -21.79 3.64
CA PRO A 93 4.10 -22.37 3.26
C PRO A 93 5.02 -21.31 2.64
N PRO A 94 6.35 -21.52 2.61
CA PRO A 94 7.31 -20.57 2.02
C PRO A 94 6.97 -20.19 0.57
N HIS A 95 6.45 -21.11 -0.19
CA HIS A 95 6.07 -20.94 -1.60
C HIS A 95 4.55 -21.03 -1.81
N GLY A 96 4.07 -20.50 -2.95
CA GLY A 96 2.64 -20.50 -3.30
C GLY A 96 1.95 -19.17 -3.04
N CYS A 97 0.77 -19.00 -3.65
CA CYS A 97 0.04 -17.74 -3.66
C CYS A 97 -1.40 -17.87 -3.14
N ARG A 98 -1.77 -19.03 -2.57
CA ARG A 98 -3.12 -19.25 -2.03
C ARG A 98 -3.22 -18.66 -0.65
N PHE A 99 -4.36 -18.03 -0.38
CA PHE A 99 -4.74 -17.50 0.94
C PHE A 99 -6.02 -18.19 1.43
N PRO A 100 -6.19 -18.33 2.76
CA PRO A 100 -7.49 -18.62 3.36
C PRO A 100 -8.49 -17.51 3.05
N ASP A 101 -9.78 -17.81 3.21
CA ASP A 101 -10.85 -16.83 3.02
C ASP A 101 -10.69 -15.63 3.97
N PRO A 102 -10.48 -14.41 3.44
CA PRO A 102 -10.33 -13.21 4.26
C PRO A 102 -11.64 -12.80 4.96
N ALA A 103 -12.82 -13.14 4.42
CA ALA A 103 -14.09 -12.83 5.07
C ALA A 103 -14.24 -13.60 6.38
N ARG A 104 -13.83 -14.87 6.39
CA ARG A 104 -13.77 -15.68 7.61
C ARG A 104 -12.77 -15.10 8.63
N ALA A 105 -11.62 -14.64 8.17
CA ALA A 105 -10.63 -14.02 9.05
C ALA A 105 -11.15 -12.74 9.71
N VAL A 106 -11.89 -11.91 8.96
CA VAL A 106 -12.55 -10.71 9.48
C VAL A 106 -13.58 -11.07 10.55
N ALA A 107 -14.42 -12.07 10.29
CA ALA A 107 -15.50 -12.47 11.21
C ALA A 107 -14.99 -13.15 12.49
N GLU A 108 -13.95 -13.98 12.40
CA GLU A 108 -13.56 -14.90 13.46
C GLU A 108 -12.22 -14.55 14.13
N ARG A 109 -11.31 -13.87 13.41
CA ARG A 109 -9.91 -13.69 13.85
C ARG A 109 -9.44 -12.22 13.86
N GLY A 110 -10.38 -11.28 13.94
CA GLY A 110 -10.05 -9.84 13.95
C GLY A 110 -9.26 -9.38 12.73
N GLY A 111 -9.46 -10.06 11.60
CA GLY A 111 -8.80 -9.75 10.34
C GLY A 111 -7.46 -10.46 10.10
N LEU A 112 -6.93 -11.24 11.02
CA LEU A 112 -5.71 -12.02 10.79
C LEU A 112 -6.00 -13.23 9.88
N VAL A 113 -5.61 -13.11 8.61
CA VAL A 113 -5.88 -14.13 7.58
C VAL A 113 -4.94 -15.31 7.73
N ALA A 114 -3.65 -15.06 7.86
CA ALA A 114 -2.62 -16.08 7.95
C ALA A 114 -1.30 -15.50 8.48
N VAL A 115 -0.39 -16.40 8.82
CA VAL A 115 0.98 -16.08 9.25
C VAL A 115 1.98 -16.86 8.40
N GLY A 116 3.19 -16.33 8.23
CA GLY A 116 4.26 -16.99 7.48
C GLY A 116 4.18 -16.73 5.97
N GLY A 117 4.80 -17.61 5.20
CA GLY A 117 5.01 -17.42 3.78
C GLY A 117 6.14 -16.42 3.48
N SER A 118 6.22 -15.98 2.22
CA SER A 118 7.20 -15.00 1.74
C SER A 118 6.52 -13.75 1.19
N LEU A 119 7.25 -12.64 1.09
CA LEU A 119 6.83 -11.43 0.39
C LEU A 119 7.19 -11.46 -1.10
N SER A 120 7.04 -12.64 -1.74
CA SER A 120 7.30 -12.70 -3.18
C SER A 120 6.29 -11.83 -3.96
N PRO A 121 6.69 -11.24 -5.10
CA PRO A 121 5.78 -10.45 -5.93
C PRO A 121 4.49 -11.19 -6.26
N GLU A 122 4.57 -12.47 -6.60
CA GLU A 122 3.43 -13.31 -6.97
C GLU A 122 2.44 -13.43 -5.82
N ARG A 123 2.94 -13.59 -4.58
CA ARG A 123 2.09 -13.66 -3.39
C ARG A 123 1.46 -12.33 -3.06
N LEU A 124 2.19 -11.24 -3.15
CA LEU A 124 1.65 -9.88 -2.97
C LEU A 124 0.57 -9.59 -3.99
N LEU A 125 0.82 -9.88 -5.28
CA LEU A 125 -0.14 -9.69 -6.36
C LEU A 125 -1.38 -10.60 -6.21
N ALA A 126 -1.27 -11.75 -5.55
CA ALA A 126 -2.42 -12.60 -5.21
C ALA A 126 -3.18 -12.11 -3.99
N ALA A 127 -2.53 -11.43 -3.03
CA ALA A 127 -3.13 -10.93 -1.79
C ALA A 127 -4.03 -9.71 -2.05
N TYR A 128 -3.50 -8.69 -2.72
CA TYR A 128 -4.19 -7.41 -2.91
C TYR A 128 -5.58 -7.51 -3.54
N PRO A 129 -5.82 -8.30 -4.61
CA PRO A 129 -7.16 -8.46 -5.18
C PRO A 129 -8.20 -9.08 -4.24
N GLN A 130 -7.75 -9.71 -3.15
CA GLN A 130 -8.59 -10.28 -2.10
C GLN A 130 -8.79 -9.33 -0.91
N GLY A 131 -8.19 -8.14 -0.94
CA GLY A 131 -8.19 -7.19 0.16
C GLY A 131 -7.23 -7.56 1.30
N ILE A 132 -6.28 -8.45 1.01
CA ILE A 132 -5.26 -8.93 1.96
C ILE A 132 -3.98 -8.12 1.77
N PHE A 133 -3.33 -7.74 2.86
CA PHE A 133 -2.06 -7.02 2.86
C PHE A 133 -1.15 -7.50 4.00
N PRO A 134 0.19 -7.40 3.87
CA PRO A 134 1.11 -7.75 4.92
C PRO A 134 1.22 -6.61 5.95
N TRP A 135 1.19 -6.97 7.24
CA TRP A 135 1.38 -6.02 8.33
C TRP A 135 2.03 -6.70 9.53
N TYR A 136 3.32 -6.44 9.75
CA TYR A 136 4.12 -7.04 10.81
C TYR A 136 5.34 -6.15 11.12
N GLY A 137 5.97 -6.33 12.28
CA GLY A 137 7.16 -5.58 12.69
C GLY A 137 8.45 -6.37 12.50
N GLU A 138 9.59 -5.70 12.71
CA GLU A 138 10.90 -6.33 12.66
C GLU A 138 11.00 -7.50 13.65
N GLY A 139 11.64 -8.60 13.23
CA GLY A 139 11.77 -9.83 14.01
C GLY A 139 10.48 -10.62 14.20
N GLN A 140 9.38 -10.23 13.55
CA GLN A 140 8.12 -10.97 13.52
C GLN A 140 8.00 -11.77 12.23
N PRO A 141 7.26 -12.91 12.26
CA PRO A 141 6.86 -13.57 11.03
C PRO A 141 5.96 -12.66 10.21
N VAL A 142 5.92 -12.88 8.89
CA VAL A 142 4.98 -12.17 8.01
C VAL A 142 3.55 -12.47 8.47
N CYS A 143 2.79 -11.44 8.77
CA CYS A 143 1.37 -11.53 9.10
C CYS A 143 0.54 -10.89 7.99
N TRP A 144 -0.52 -11.56 7.58
CA TRP A 144 -1.42 -11.15 6.50
C TRP A 144 -2.77 -10.77 7.08
N PHE A 145 -3.23 -9.58 6.77
CA PHE A 145 -4.47 -9.03 7.33
C PHE A 145 -5.49 -8.66 6.26
N ALA A 146 -6.75 -8.77 6.65
CA ALA A 146 -7.91 -8.16 5.99
C ALA A 146 -8.73 -7.44 7.07
N LEU A 147 -8.90 -6.13 6.95
CA LEU A 147 -9.57 -5.33 7.99
C LEU A 147 -11.00 -4.97 7.61
N ALA A 148 -11.87 -4.89 8.62
CA ALA A 148 -13.23 -4.36 8.53
C ALA A 148 -13.55 -3.49 9.76
N PRO A 149 -14.31 -2.39 9.59
CA PRO A 149 -14.69 -1.82 8.29
C PRO A 149 -13.47 -1.36 7.50
N ARG A 150 -13.54 -1.41 6.15
CA ARG A 150 -12.45 -0.99 5.30
C ARG A 150 -12.55 0.49 4.98
N THR A 151 -11.47 1.22 5.20
CA THR A 151 -11.41 2.63 4.82
C THR A 151 -10.99 2.77 3.36
N VAL A 152 -11.81 3.46 2.58
CA VAL A 152 -11.59 3.69 1.15
C VAL A 152 -11.74 5.17 0.80
N LEU A 153 -11.10 5.60 -0.28
CA LEU A 153 -11.33 6.89 -0.90
C LEU A 153 -11.71 6.68 -2.37
N PHE A 154 -12.86 7.20 -2.76
CA PHE A 154 -13.22 7.29 -4.17
C PHE A 154 -12.56 8.54 -4.76
N PRO A 155 -11.66 8.41 -5.76
CA PRO A 155 -10.93 9.56 -6.28
C PRO A 155 -11.83 10.71 -6.78
N ALA A 156 -13.01 10.39 -7.31
CA ALA A 156 -14.00 11.38 -7.74
C ALA A 156 -14.62 12.19 -6.58
N LYS A 157 -14.49 11.72 -5.34
CA LYS A 157 -15.04 12.35 -4.13
C LYS A 157 -13.98 13.02 -3.26
N ILE A 158 -12.74 13.15 -3.75
CA ILE A 158 -11.69 13.77 -2.93
C ILE A 158 -12.10 15.18 -2.49
N HIS A 159 -11.94 15.44 -1.20
CA HIS A 159 -12.13 16.76 -0.62
C HIS A 159 -10.80 17.39 -0.27
N ILE A 160 -10.57 18.62 -0.73
CA ILE A 160 -9.37 19.41 -0.40
C ILE A 160 -9.82 20.63 0.41
N GLY A 161 -9.49 20.62 1.69
CA GLY A 161 -9.88 21.70 2.62
C GLY A 161 -9.24 23.05 2.25
N ARG A 162 -9.89 24.14 2.60
CA ARG A 162 -9.50 25.53 2.24
C ARG A 162 -8.04 25.89 2.58
N SER A 163 -7.52 25.40 3.72
CA SER A 163 -6.12 25.66 4.11
C SER A 163 -5.14 25.02 3.13
N LEU A 164 -5.39 23.75 2.75
CA LEU A 164 -4.55 23.05 1.78
C LEU A 164 -4.70 23.65 0.37
N GLN A 165 -5.91 24.06 -0.04
CA GLN A 165 -6.09 24.80 -1.30
C GLN A 165 -5.27 26.10 -1.33
N LYS A 166 -5.25 26.87 -0.22
CA LYS A 166 -4.42 28.07 -0.10
C LYS A 166 -2.93 27.73 -0.21
N HIS A 167 -2.49 26.64 0.44
CA HIS A 167 -1.11 26.15 0.35
C HIS A 167 -0.74 25.80 -1.09
N LEU A 168 -1.58 25.01 -1.78
CA LEU A 168 -1.36 24.59 -3.18
C LEU A 168 -1.28 25.75 -4.17
N ARG A 169 -1.95 26.86 -3.89
CA ARG A 169 -1.87 28.08 -4.75
C ARG A 169 -0.66 28.97 -4.47
N ASN A 170 -0.21 29.02 -3.21
CA ASN A 170 0.67 30.11 -2.77
C ASN A 170 2.09 29.63 -2.40
N LYS A 171 2.33 28.35 -2.24
CA LYS A 171 3.65 27.83 -1.84
C LYS A 171 4.39 27.22 -3.03
N PRO A 172 5.71 27.42 -3.10
CA PRO A 172 6.51 26.76 -4.12
C PRO A 172 6.66 25.27 -3.77
N TYR A 173 6.29 24.40 -4.69
CA TYR A 173 6.50 22.96 -4.60
C TYR A 173 6.48 22.35 -6.00
N ALA A 174 7.02 21.13 -6.10
CA ALA A 174 6.80 20.26 -7.25
C ALA A 174 6.30 18.90 -6.73
N VAL A 175 5.40 18.27 -7.49
CA VAL A 175 4.98 16.90 -7.21
C VAL A 175 5.28 16.04 -8.42
N THR A 176 5.89 14.89 -8.20
CA THR A 176 6.23 13.93 -9.24
C THR A 176 5.64 12.56 -8.95
N ALA A 177 5.50 11.74 -9.98
CA ALA A 177 5.16 10.34 -9.85
C ALA A 177 6.35 9.49 -10.33
N ASN A 178 6.67 8.42 -9.60
CA ASN A 178 7.68 7.41 -9.96
C ASN A 178 9.10 7.96 -10.25
N ARG A 179 9.45 9.10 -9.67
CA ARG A 179 10.78 9.68 -9.87
C ARG A 179 11.83 9.09 -8.94
N ASN A 180 11.44 8.77 -7.71
CA ASN A 180 12.38 8.23 -6.72
C ASN A 180 11.67 7.31 -5.69
N PHE A 181 11.18 6.18 -6.16
CA PHE A 181 10.48 5.19 -5.34
C PHE A 181 11.31 4.76 -4.12
N SER A 182 12.61 4.48 -4.34
CA SER A 182 13.49 4.01 -3.26
C SER A 182 13.64 5.04 -2.14
N ALA A 183 13.75 6.34 -2.48
CA ALA A 183 13.81 7.38 -1.46
C ALA A 183 12.49 7.54 -0.71
N VAL A 184 11.34 7.39 -1.39
CA VAL A 184 10.02 7.48 -0.75
C VAL A 184 9.81 6.34 0.24
N ILE A 185 10.04 5.08 -0.16
CA ILE A 185 9.81 3.95 0.74
C ILE A 185 10.80 3.96 1.92
N ALA A 186 12.06 4.34 1.71
CA ALA A 186 13.04 4.50 2.77
C ALA A 186 12.63 5.62 3.76
N ALA A 187 12.16 6.77 3.27
CA ALA A 187 11.66 7.85 4.11
C ALA A 187 10.41 7.44 4.91
N CYS A 188 9.48 6.69 4.30
CA CYS A 188 8.33 6.12 4.99
C CYS A 188 8.75 5.15 6.10
N ALA A 189 9.78 4.32 5.87
CA ALA A 189 10.33 3.40 6.86
C ALA A 189 11.01 4.13 8.03
N ALA A 190 11.70 5.23 7.75
CA ALA A 190 12.40 6.04 8.76
C ALA A 190 11.49 6.98 9.56
N THR A 191 10.24 7.20 9.12
CA THR A 191 9.33 8.15 9.77
C THR A 191 8.83 7.62 11.11
N PRO A 192 9.12 8.29 12.25
CA PRO A 192 8.58 7.92 13.55
C PRO A 192 7.06 8.01 13.57
N ARG A 193 6.41 7.04 14.20
CA ARG A 193 4.95 7.04 14.37
C ARG A 193 4.59 7.05 15.84
N THR A 194 3.68 7.95 16.20
CA THR A 194 3.22 8.08 17.60
C THR A 194 2.68 6.73 18.08
N GLY A 195 3.27 6.23 19.17
CA GLY A 195 2.82 5.01 19.83
C GLY A 195 3.33 3.71 19.20
N GLN A 196 4.22 3.76 18.21
CA GLN A 196 4.90 2.59 17.66
C GLN A 196 6.39 2.64 17.99
N SER A 197 6.96 1.56 18.51
CA SER A 197 8.40 1.37 18.61
C SER A 197 8.88 0.74 17.30
N GLY A 198 9.62 1.50 16.48
CA GLY A 198 10.11 1.03 15.18
C GLY A 198 9.13 1.22 14.02
N THR A 199 9.45 0.61 12.91
CA THR A 199 8.64 0.65 11.68
C THR A 199 8.10 -0.74 11.33
N TRP A 200 6.93 -0.78 10.69
CA TRP A 200 6.42 -2.00 10.06
C TRP A 200 6.96 -2.18 8.62
N ILE A 201 7.59 -1.15 8.05
CA ILE A 201 8.21 -1.22 6.72
C ILE A 201 9.63 -1.78 6.89
N THR A 202 9.71 -3.08 7.11
CA THR A 202 10.98 -3.80 7.32
C THR A 202 11.86 -3.76 6.07
N ALA A 203 13.13 -4.13 6.18
CA ALA A 203 14.02 -4.26 5.03
C ALA A 203 13.48 -5.23 3.97
N GLY A 204 12.87 -6.34 4.40
CA GLY A 204 12.20 -7.29 3.50
C GLY A 204 11.03 -6.67 2.74
N MET A 205 10.21 -5.82 3.40
CA MET A 205 9.14 -5.09 2.73
C MET A 205 9.69 -4.08 1.72
N GLN A 206 10.73 -3.32 2.08
CA GLN A 206 11.34 -2.37 1.14
C GLN A 206 11.84 -3.07 -0.13
N GLN A 207 12.48 -4.23 0.01
CA GLN A 207 12.93 -5.04 -1.13
C GLN A 207 11.75 -5.54 -1.97
N ALA A 208 10.71 -6.09 -1.34
CA ALA A 208 9.54 -6.63 -2.03
C ALA A 208 8.79 -5.55 -2.82
N TYR A 209 8.54 -4.38 -2.21
CA TYR A 209 7.83 -3.29 -2.88
C TYR A 209 8.70 -2.60 -3.95
N THR A 210 10.02 -2.53 -3.76
CA THR A 210 10.93 -2.09 -4.82
C THR A 210 10.87 -3.02 -6.03
N LYS A 211 10.76 -4.34 -5.80
CA LYS A 211 10.57 -5.31 -6.89
C LYS A 211 9.23 -5.11 -7.59
N LEU A 212 8.13 -4.90 -6.84
CA LEU A 212 6.84 -4.56 -7.44
C LEU A 212 6.89 -3.25 -8.24
N HIS A 213 7.66 -2.27 -7.80
CA HIS A 213 7.89 -1.03 -8.55
C HIS A 213 8.60 -1.29 -9.88
N GLN A 214 9.67 -2.09 -9.88
CA GLN A 214 10.37 -2.51 -11.10
C GLN A 214 9.47 -3.27 -12.08
N MET A 215 8.49 -4.00 -11.56
CA MET A 215 7.48 -4.71 -12.35
C MET A 215 6.31 -3.82 -12.80
N GLY A 216 6.25 -2.55 -12.39
CA GLY A 216 5.20 -1.61 -12.74
C GLY A 216 3.92 -1.69 -11.91
N TYR A 217 3.93 -2.39 -10.76
CA TYR A 217 2.78 -2.51 -9.86
C TYR A 217 2.82 -1.57 -8.66
N ALA A 218 4.00 -1.17 -8.19
CA ALA A 218 4.10 -0.19 -7.10
C ALA A 218 4.52 1.17 -7.64
N HIS A 219 3.92 2.23 -7.08
CA HIS A 219 4.12 3.59 -7.55
C HIS A 219 4.35 4.53 -6.37
N SER A 220 5.20 5.55 -6.59
CA SER A 220 5.45 6.61 -5.63
C SER A 220 4.97 7.96 -6.14
N PHE A 221 4.66 8.84 -5.21
CA PHE A 221 4.37 10.25 -5.46
C PHE A 221 5.21 11.08 -4.51
N GLU A 222 6.07 11.92 -5.06
CA GLU A 222 7.05 12.72 -4.34
C GLU A 222 6.61 14.18 -4.29
N CYS A 223 6.70 14.81 -3.11
CA CYS A 223 6.59 16.24 -2.96
C CYS A 223 7.96 16.83 -2.67
N TRP A 224 8.36 17.79 -3.49
CA TRP A 224 9.63 18.48 -3.46
C TRP A 224 9.42 19.93 -3.07
N TYR A 225 10.20 20.43 -2.10
CA TYR A 225 10.22 21.84 -1.76
C TYR A 225 11.62 22.41 -2.04
N PRO A 226 11.70 23.69 -2.46
CA PRO A 226 12.99 24.35 -2.61
C PRO A 226 13.66 24.54 -1.22
N ASP A 227 14.95 24.32 -1.15
CA ASP A 227 15.77 24.75 -0.03
C ASP A 227 16.16 26.22 -0.13
N GLU A 228 16.99 26.72 0.78
CA GLU A 228 17.47 28.10 0.82
C GLU A 228 18.23 28.51 -0.46
N THR A 229 18.78 27.55 -1.19
CA THR A 229 19.47 27.77 -2.48
C THR A 229 18.55 27.64 -3.71
N GLY A 230 17.27 27.35 -3.51
CA GLY A 230 16.30 27.09 -4.56
C GLY A 230 16.33 25.67 -5.13
N ARG A 231 17.19 24.76 -4.62
CA ARG A 231 17.24 23.38 -5.06
C ARG A 231 16.08 22.59 -4.46
N LEU A 232 15.41 21.80 -5.29
CA LEU A 232 14.31 20.95 -4.86
C LEU A 232 14.84 19.77 -4.02
N LYS A 233 14.33 19.65 -2.79
CA LYS A 233 14.57 18.54 -1.87
C LYS A 233 13.28 17.77 -1.61
N LEU A 234 13.40 16.46 -1.48
CA LEU A 234 12.28 15.57 -1.14
C LEU A 234 11.77 15.91 0.27
N ALA A 235 10.58 16.51 0.34
CA ALA A 235 9.98 17.04 1.56
C ALA A 235 8.86 16.15 2.11
N GLY A 236 8.28 15.29 1.27
CA GLY A 236 7.24 14.35 1.63
C GLY A 236 6.84 13.50 0.45
N GLY A 237 5.94 12.55 0.67
CA GLY A 237 5.47 11.67 -0.39
C GLY A 237 4.66 10.51 0.14
N LEU A 238 4.25 9.66 -0.78
CA LEU A 238 3.53 8.42 -0.50
C LEU A 238 3.89 7.36 -1.54
N TYR A 239 3.64 6.10 -1.20
CA TYR A 239 3.68 5.01 -2.16
C TYR A 239 2.49 4.07 -1.98
N GLY A 240 2.22 3.29 -3.01
CA GLY A 240 1.17 2.29 -3.00
C GLY A 240 1.29 1.31 -4.16
N VAL A 241 0.39 0.34 -4.17
CA VAL A 241 0.32 -0.73 -5.18
C VAL A 241 -0.92 -0.54 -6.04
N GLN A 242 -0.79 -0.75 -7.35
CA GLN A 242 -1.90 -0.68 -8.31
C GLN A 242 -2.21 -2.08 -8.83
N ILE A 243 -3.48 -2.48 -8.72
CA ILE A 243 -4.00 -3.71 -9.31
C ILE A 243 -5.27 -3.37 -10.08
N GLY A 244 -5.23 -3.51 -11.40
CA GLY A 244 -6.34 -3.07 -12.22
C GLY A 244 -6.65 -1.60 -11.99
N ARG A 245 -7.91 -1.27 -11.70
CA ARG A 245 -8.38 0.09 -11.39
C ARG A 245 -8.52 0.35 -9.88
N ALA A 246 -7.86 -0.45 -9.04
CA ALA A 246 -7.71 -0.22 -7.61
C ALA A 246 -6.28 0.21 -7.27
N PHE A 247 -6.13 1.15 -6.35
CA PHE A 247 -4.85 1.59 -5.80
C PHE A 247 -4.83 1.38 -4.29
N PHE A 248 -3.82 0.72 -3.78
CA PHE A 248 -3.64 0.41 -2.36
C PHE A 248 -2.59 1.36 -1.80
N GLY A 249 -3.02 2.35 -1.02
CA GLY A 249 -2.12 3.29 -0.36
C GLY A 249 -1.41 2.61 0.81
N GLU A 250 -0.10 2.48 0.73
CA GLU A 250 0.68 1.76 1.74
C GLU A 250 1.15 2.67 2.86
N SER A 251 1.82 3.74 2.51
CA SER A 251 2.40 4.65 3.50
C SER A 251 2.67 6.02 2.91
N MET A 252 2.75 7.00 3.81
CA MET A 252 3.18 8.36 3.48
C MET A 252 4.10 8.91 4.57
N PHE A 253 4.92 9.89 4.19
CA PHE A 253 5.82 10.61 5.09
C PHE A 253 5.81 12.11 4.79
N ALA A 254 6.19 12.91 5.78
CA ALA A 254 6.41 14.34 5.61
C ALA A 254 7.59 14.77 6.48
N VAL A 255 8.61 15.37 5.87
CA VAL A 255 9.73 16.03 6.55
C VAL A 255 9.37 17.50 6.79
N GLN A 256 8.59 18.10 5.89
CA GLN A 256 8.07 19.46 6.03
C GLN A 256 6.54 19.44 6.11
N ALA A 257 6.00 20.45 6.80
CA ALA A 257 4.56 20.60 6.98
C ALA A 257 3.82 20.56 5.62
N ASP A 258 2.70 19.84 5.60
CA ASP A 258 1.81 19.66 4.46
C ASP A 258 2.39 18.94 3.23
N ALA A 259 3.67 18.55 3.23
CA ALA A 259 4.29 17.92 2.05
C ALA A 259 3.61 16.60 1.64
N SER A 260 3.27 15.71 2.59
CA SER A 260 2.51 14.49 2.25
C SER A 260 1.10 14.78 1.79
N LYS A 261 0.44 15.81 2.37
CA LYS A 261 -0.90 16.24 1.94
C LYS A 261 -0.86 16.83 0.52
N THR A 262 0.17 17.60 0.20
CA THR A 262 0.41 18.16 -1.14
C THR A 262 0.60 17.04 -2.15
N ALA A 263 1.46 16.04 -1.84
CA ALA A 263 1.62 14.86 -2.69
C ALA A 263 0.29 14.13 -2.90
N PHE A 264 -0.47 13.85 -1.83
CA PHE A 264 -1.73 13.13 -1.91
C PHE A 264 -2.80 13.90 -2.69
N ALA A 265 -2.94 15.20 -2.45
CA ALA A 265 -3.91 16.07 -3.14
C ALA A 265 -3.71 16.12 -4.66
N LEU A 266 -2.48 15.94 -5.16
CA LEU A 266 -2.18 15.88 -6.59
C LEU A 266 -2.15 14.45 -7.13
N ALA A 267 -1.75 13.46 -6.31
CA ALA A 267 -1.75 12.06 -6.69
C ALA A 267 -3.15 11.53 -6.98
N VAL A 268 -4.15 11.88 -6.13
CA VAL A 268 -5.51 11.33 -6.27
C VAL A 268 -6.18 11.74 -7.59
N PRO A 269 -6.22 13.02 -8.01
CA PRO A 269 -6.74 13.40 -9.32
C PRO A 269 -5.94 12.79 -10.48
N TYR A 270 -4.63 12.68 -10.36
CA TYR A 270 -3.78 12.01 -11.33
C TYR A 270 -4.15 10.53 -11.50
N LEU A 271 -4.38 9.81 -10.42
CA LEU A 271 -4.85 8.43 -10.42
C LEU A 271 -6.25 8.30 -11.03
N ALA A 272 -7.16 9.22 -10.69
CA ALA A 272 -8.50 9.28 -11.28
C ALA A 272 -8.47 9.38 -12.81
N GLN A 273 -7.63 10.27 -13.36
CA GLN A 273 -7.45 10.45 -14.81
C GLN A 273 -6.94 9.18 -15.50
N ARG A 274 -6.30 8.27 -14.78
CA ARG A 274 -5.82 6.97 -15.29
C ARG A 274 -6.83 5.85 -15.11
N GLY A 275 -8.00 6.17 -14.55
CA GLY A 275 -9.08 5.22 -14.40
C GLY A 275 -9.11 4.51 -13.04
N ILE A 276 -8.28 4.91 -12.07
CA ILE A 276 -8.42 4.40 -10.70
C ILE A 276 -9.79 4.79 -10.17
N GLY A 277 -10.58 3.79 -9.79
CA GLY A 277 -11.93 3.97 -9.27
C GLY A 277 -12.03 3.91 -7.75
N LEU A 278 -11.02 3.33 -7.09
CA LEU A 278 -10.98 3.16 -5.64
C LEU A 278 -9.53 3.21 -5.13
N ILE A 279 -9.30 3.96 -4.07
CA ILE A 279 -8.07 3.94 -3.27
C ILE A 279 -8.38 3.26 -1.94
N ASP A 280 -7.74 2.12 -1.70
CA ASP A 280 -7.79 1.42 -0.44
C ASP A 280 -6.82 2.08 0.55
N CYS A 281 -7.36 2.57 1.66
CA CYS A 281 -6.60 3.23 2.73
C CYS A 281 -6.45 2.33 3.98
N GLN A 282 -6.95 1.11 3.94
CA GLN A 282 -6.99 0.10 4.99
C GLN A 282 -7.66 0.59 6.28
N GLN A 283 -7.05 1.53 6.98
CA GLN A 283 -7.50 2.02 8.28
C GLN A 283 -8.00 3.47 8.23
N ASN A 284 -8.99 3.77 9.05
CA ASN A 284 -9.46 5.13 9.22
C ASN A 284 -8.46 5.96 10.04
N THR A 285 -8.14 7.14 9.55
CA THR A 285 -7.36 8.14 10.26
C THR A 285 -8.01 9.52 10.10
N ALA A 286 -7.86 10.37 11.11
CA ALA A 286 -8.35 11.76 11.01
C ALA A 286 -7.74 12.51 9.80
N HIS A 287 -6.56 12.10 9.36
CA HIS A 287 -5.91 12.64 8.17
C HIS A 287 -6.68 12.29 6.89
N LEU A 288 -6.99 11.02 6.67
CA LEU A 288 -7.72 10.52 5.50
C LEU A 288 -9.18 10.97 5.48
N ALA A 289 -9.84 11.00 6.66
CA ALA A 289 -11.20 11.51 6.80
C ALA A 289 -11.34 12.95 6.27
N ARG A 290 -10.33 13.81 6.46
CA ARG A 290 -10.32 15.19 5.90
C ARG A 290 -10.28 15.22 4.38
N PHE A 291 -9.81 14.17 3.72
CA PHE A 291 -9.82 14.02 2.27
C PHE A 291 -11.10 13.37 1.74
N GLY A 292 -12.05 13.03 2.62
CA GLY A 292 -13.32 12.42 2.23
C GLY A 292 -13.26 10.91 2.12
N SER A 293 -12.32 10.24 2.85
CA SER A 293 -12.38 8.78 2.97
C SER A 293 -13.61 8.34 3.74
N GLU A 294 -14.17 7.21 3.36
CA GLU A 294 -15.35 6.61 3.97
C GLU A 294 -15.08 5.16 4.38
N GLN A 295 -15.87 4.66 5.31
CA GLN A 295 -15.80 3.27 5.75
C GLN A 295 -16.80 2.43 4.97
N MET A 296 -16.37 1.25 4.56
CA MET A 296 -17.15 0.30 3.77
C MET A 296 -17.13 -1.06 4.43
N ASP A 297 -18.25 -1.75 4.43
CA ASP A 297 -18.29 -3.15 4.88
C ASP A 297 -17.41 -4.04 4.02
N PHE A 298 -16.82 -5.08 4.62
CA PHE A 298 -15.82 -5.89 3.94
C PHE A 298 -16.40 -6.62 2.71
N ALA A 299 -17.64 -7.06 2.75
CA ALA A 299 -18.31 -7.71 1.63
C ALA A 299 -18.49 -6.78 0.43
N ASP A 300 -18.91 -5.52 0.68
CA ASP A 300 -19.04 -4.48 -0.33
C ASP A 300 -17.68 -4.09 -0.91
N PHE A 301 -16.68 -3.94 -0.03
CA PHE A 301 -15.30 -3.69 -0.44
C PHE A 301 -14.78 -4.80 -1.35
N GLN A 302 -14.93 -6.08 -0.98
CA GLN A 302 -14.51 -7.19 -1.82
C GLN A 302 -15.22 -7.22 -3.17
N THR A 303 -16.51 -6.87 -3.19
CA THR A 303 -17.31 -6.81 -4.42
C THR A 303 -16.80 -5.70 -5.35
N ALA A 304 -16.56 -4.50 -4.80
CA ALA A 304 -15.97 -3.39 -5.54
C ALA A 304 -14.57 -3.74 -6.05
N LEU A 305 -13.75 -4.35 -5.20
CA LEU A 305 -12.37 -4.71 -5.52
C LEU A 305 -12.28 -5.76 -6.64
N ARG A 306 -13.07 -6.84 -6.58
CA ARG A 306 -13.12 -7.85 -7.66
C ARG A 306 -13.44 -7.22 -9.01
N ARG A 307 -14.40 -6.30 -9.05
CA ARG A 307 -14.79 -5.58 -10.27
C ARG A 307 -13.65 -4.71 -10.80
N LEU A 308 -12.98 -3.93 -9.91
CA LEU A 308 -11.96 -2.97 -10.31
C LEU A 308 -10.62 -3.63 -10.61
N ALA A 309 -10.22 -4.65 -9.86
CA ALA A 309 -8.96 -5.37 -10.07
C ALA A 309 -8.91 -6.12 -11.42
N ALA A 310 -10.06 -6.52 -11.94
CA ALA A 310 -10.17 -7.18 -13.25
C ALA A 310 -10.13 -6.22 -14.45
N GLN A 311 -10.16 -4.90 -14.24
CA GLN A 311 -10.19 -3.90 -15.29
C GLN A 311 -8.80 -3.31 -15.53
N LEU A 312 -8.48 -3.03 -16.79
CA LEU A 312 -7.25 -2.31 -17.14
C LEU A 312 -7.38 -0.81 -16.86
N LEU A 313 -6.25 -0.16 -16.57
CA LEU A 313 -6.18 1.30 -16.53
C LEU A 313 -6.41 1.88 -17.92
N THR A 314 -6.95 3.10 -17.97
CA THR A 314 -7.07 3.85 -19.24
C THR A 314 -5.70 4.31 -19.75
N HIS A 315 -4.79 4.62 -18.83
CA HIS A 315 -3.40 4.98 -19.10
C HIS A 315 -2.49 4.48 -17.96
N PRO A 316 -1.27 4.03 -18.26
CA PRO A 316 -0.33 3.58 -17.24
C PRO A 316 0.06 4.70 -16.27
N ILE A 317 0.40 4.33 -15.02
CA ILE A 317 0.99 5.24 -14.05
C ILE A 317 2.49 5.33 -14.34
N GLY A 318 2.87 6.29 -15.17
CA GLY A 318 4.27 6.51 -15.55
C GLY A 318 4.96 7.59 -14.72
N SER A 319 6.26 7.82 -15.01
CA SER A 319 7.00 8.95 -14.46
C SER A 319 6.42 10.25 -15.01
N SER A 320 6.06 11.19 -14.14
CA SER A 320 5.35 12.43 -14.53
C SER A 320 5.60 13.53 -13.51
N VAL A 321 5.48 14.79 -13.97
CA VAL A 321 5.33 15.97 -13.10
C VAL A 321 3.84 16.27 -12.98
N LEU A 322 3.35 16.42 -11.76
CA LEU A 322 1.95 16.70 -11.47
C LEU A 322 1.77 18.20 -11.20
N THR A 323 0.81 18.83 -11.86
CA THR A 323 0.51 20.26 -11.72
C THR A 323 -0.84 20.48 -11.08
N ALA A 324 -0.97 21.56 -10.28
CA ALA A 324 -2.21 21.93 -9.59
C ALA A 324 -3.34 22.43 -10.52
N ASN A 325 -3.07 22.62 -11.82
CA ASN A 325 -3.96 23.31 -12.77
C ASN A 325 -5.29 22.61 -13.08
N ARG A 326 -5.66 21.55 -12.34
CA ARG A 326 -6.93 20.81 -12.53
C ARG A 326 -7.64 20.46 -11.21
N ILE A 327 -7.37 21.21 -10.15
CA ILE A 327 -8.15 21.10 -8.92
C ILE A 327 -9.19 22.22 -8.94
N GLY A 328 -10.26 21.98 -9.67
CA GLY A 328 -11.46 22.83 -9.74
C GLY A 328 -12.58 22.23 -8.93
#